data_a7d788ee4e64bd038d7a52ce51c3c8e3
#
_entry.id   a7d788ee4e64bd038d7a52ce51c3c8e3
#
_cell.length_a   1.000
_cell.length_b   1.000
_cell.length_c   1.000
_cell.angle_alpha   90.00
_cell.angle_beta   90.00
_cell.angle_gamma   90.00
#
_symmetry.space_group_name_H-M   'P 1'
#
loop_
_entity.id
_entity.type
_entity.pdbx_description
1 polymer ?
#
loop_
_entity_poly.entity_id
_entity_poly.type
_entity_poly.pdbx_seq_one_letter_code
_entity_poly.pdbx_strand_id
1 'polypeptide(L)'
;MHSTNRSGAGLRPSTWHGMAALLLCAGALACGPASAQATGNQRPAAAKPAAGKARPSPVKPRRRVRPAAGQASARPVPVPDASDAATARAYRQDAARHLYSLNLGSIYKGRMPPLLYAVGVLQVQIDGQGRVGTINWMRAPNHVPEVMRAIERLVRAADPFPPPKLIGGLTYTDTWLWHKSGKWQLDTLTEGQD
;
A
#
# COMPACT_ATOMS: atom_id res chain seq x y z
N MET A 1 24.88 -60.87 -24.80
CA MET A 1 25.88 -60.31 -23.88
C MET A 1 25.21 -59.15 -23.20
N HIS A 2 24.54 -59.41 -22.12
CA HIS A 2 24.87 -59.29 -20.71
C HIS A 2 25.56 -57.97 -20.36
N SER A 3 24.85 -57.04 -19.75
CA SER A 3 25.22 -56.58 -18.43
C SER A 3 24.12 -55.71 -17.81
N THR A 4 23.50 -56.26 -16.81
CA THR A 4 22.70 -55.61 -15.77
C THR A 4 23.62 -54.81 -14.86
N ASN A 5 23.19 -53.60 -14.44
CA ASN A 5 23.60 -53.09 -13.16
C ASN A 5 22.44 -52.39 -12.42
N ARG A 6 22.00 -53.05 -11.37
CA ARG A 6 21.16 -52.58 -10.28
C ARG A 6 22.06 -51.94 -9.23
N SER A 7 21.65 -50.80 -8.72
CA SER A 7 21.89 -50.35 -7.33
C SER A 7 21.05 -49.09 -7.18
N GLY A 8 20.08 -48.96 -6.35
CA GLY A 8 19.79 -49.51 -5.06
C GLY A 8 20.21 -48.52 -3.97
N ALA A 9 19.25 -48.11 -3.15
CA ALA A 9 19.40 -47.36 -1.90
C ALA A 9 19.30 -45.82 -2.04
N GLY A 10 18.52 -45.10 -1.28
CA GLY A 10 17.81 -45.40 -0.05
C GLY A 10 17.10 -44.15 0.41
N LEU A 11 15.80 -44.29 0.69
CA LEU A 11 15.02 -43.30 1.42
C LEU A 11 15.56 -43.17 2.85
N ARG A 12 15.81 -41.96 3.29
CA ARG A 12 15.90 -41.65 4.72
C ARG A 12 14.80 -40.66 5.10
N PRO A 13 13.83 -41.06 5.90
CA PRO A 13 12.91 -40.12 6.54
C PRO A 13 13.61 -39.46 7.74
N SER A 14 13.77 -38.15 7.70
CA SER A 14 14.19 -37.36 8.84
C SER A 14 12.97 -37.10 9.73
N THR A 15 12.84 -37.92 10.77
CA THR A 15 11.91 -37.70 11.88
C THR A 15 12.41 -36.55 12.75
N TRP A 16 11.75 -35.45 12.71
CA TRP A 16 11.91 -34.38 13.72
C TRP A 16 10.92 -34.62 14.85
N HIS A 17 11.45 -35.19 15.93
CA HIS A 17 10.75 -35.32 17.21
C HIS A 17 10.64 -33.94 17.88
N GLY A 18 9.45 -33.70 18.40
CA GLY A 18 9.10 -32.51 19.13
C GLY A 18 9.86 -32.31 20.44
N MET A 19 9.96 -31.09 20.84
CA MET A 19 10.08 -30.71 22.25
C MET A 19 9.08 -29.60 22.53
N ALA A 20 7.99 -30.04 23.13
CA ALA A 20 7.08 -29.17 23.87
C ALA A 20 7.80 -28.76 25.16
N ALA A 21 8.03 -27.47 25.33
CA ALA A 21 8.38 -26.89 26.62
C ALA A 21 7.22 -26.03 27.11
N LEU A 22 6.43 -26.65 27.99
CA LEU A 22 5.50 -25.98 28.87
C LEU A 22 6.31 -25.17 29.90
N LEU A 23 6.11 -23.86 29.94
CA LEU A 23 6.49 -23.03 31.08
C LEU A 23 5.26 -22.26 31.55
N LEU A 24 4.62 -22.85 32.55
CA LEU A 24 3.69 -22.20 33.47
C LEU A 24 4.51 -21.25 34.38
N CYS A 25 4.21 -19.99 34.36
CA CYS A 25 4.48 -19.08 35.46
C CYS A 25 3.21 -18.35 35.83
N ALA A 26 2.65 -18.84 36.93
CA ALA A 26 1.65 -18.14 37.73
C ALA A 26 2.37 -17.10 38.60
N GLY A 27 1.84 -15.91 38.71
CA GLY A 27 2.38 -14.85 39.57
C GLY A 27 1.46 -13.64 39.59
N ALA A 28 0.49 -13.73 40.45
CA ALA A 28 0.11 -12.85 41.56
C ALA A 28 -0.50 -11.49 41.24
N LEU A 29 -1.76 -11.40 41.70
CA LEU A 29 -2.55 -10.21 41.97
C LEU A 29 -1.77 -9.18 42.81
N ALA A 30 -1.85 -7.92 42.44
CA ALA A 30 -1.77 -6.81 43.36
C ALA A 30 -2.89 -5.82 43.04
N CYS A 31 -3.89 -5.89 43.86
CA CYS A 31 -4.99 -4.94 44.01
C CYS A 31 -4.44 -3.75 44.81
N GLY A 32 -4.55 -2.52 44.32
CA GLY A 32 -4.26 -1.31 45.07
C GLY A 32 -5.35 -0.26 44.86
N PRO A 33 -5.84 0.37 45.94
CA PRO A 33 -7.14 1.04 45.92
C PRO A 33 -7.11 2.51 45.52
N ALA A 34 -8.29 2.94 45.16
CA ALA A 34 -8.78 4.28 44.90
C ALA A 34 -8.21 5.37 45.83
N SER A 35 -7.99 6.54 45.27
CA SER A 35 -8.09 7.80 46.03
C SER A 35 -8.91 8.78 45.18
N ALA A 36 -10.15 8.90 45.59
CA ALA A 36 -10.99 10.02 45.24
C ALA A 36 -10.52 11.23 46.05
N GLN A 37 -10.38 12.37 45.40
CA GLN A 37 -10.50 13.66 46.08
C GLN A 37 -11.30 14.60 45.20
N ALA A 38 -12.56 14.75 45.63
CA ALA A 38 -13.41 15.88 45.33
C ALA A 38 -12.94 17.07 46.20
N THR A 39 -12.93 18.25 45.64
CA THR A 39 -13.45 19.48 46.24
C THR A 39 -13.06 20.68 45.40
N GLY A 40 -14.02 21.53 45.17
CA GLY A 40 -13.80 22.88 44.78
C GLY A 40 -14.93 23.50 43.94
N ASN A 41 -16.09 23.50 44.54
CA ASN A 41 -17.24 24.35 44.21
C ASN A 41 -16.84 25.84 44.25
N GLN A 42 -17.02 26.59 43.15
CA GLN A 42 -17.33 28.00 43.21
C GLN A 42 -18.02 28.49 41.92
N ARG A 43 -19.30 28.67 42.00
CA ARG A 43 -20.06 29.69 41.30
C ARG A 43 -20.23 30.86 42.28
N PRO A 44 -20.07 32.14 41.89
CA PRO A 44 -21.27 32.86 41.45
C PRO A 44 -20.99 33.95 40.40
N ALA A 45 -21.94 34.38 39.72
CA ALA A 45 -22.64 35.63 39.72
C ALA A 45 -23.18 35.97 38.33
N ALA A 46 -24.46 36.15 38.35
CA ALA A 46 -25.26 36.68 37.26
C ALA A 46 -24.86 38.10 36.87
N ALA A 47 -24.75 38.36 35.57
CA ALA A 47 -24.85 39.74 35.04
C ALA A 47 -25.92 39.77 33.97
N LYS A 48 -26.84 40.69 34.10
CA LYS A 48 -28.05 40.92 33.37
C LYS A 48 -27.82 41.24 31.88
N PRO A 49 -28.84 41.06 31.03
CA PRO A 49 -28.79 41.29 29.60
C PRO A 49 -28.96 42.79 29.26
N ALA A 50 -28.07 43.32 28.47
CA ALA A 50 -28.27 44.59 27.79
C ALA A 50 -28.92 44.33 26.43
N ALA A 51 -30.16 44.73 26.28
CA ALA A 51 -30.89 44.75 25.02
C ALA A 51 -30.30 45.80 24.08
N GLY A 52 -29.48 45.36 23.15
CA GLY A 52 -29.06 46.14 22.01
C GLY A 52 -29.85 45.71 20.77
N LYS A 53 -30.85 46.50 20.35
CA LYS A 53 -31.54 46.33 19.07
C LYS A 53 -30.57 46.60 17.93
N ALA A 54 -29.99 45.56 17.37
CA ALA A 54 -29.24 45.63 16.11
C ALA A 54 -30.23 45.44 14.95
N ARG A 55 -30.33 46.51 14.17
CA ARG A 55 -31.07 46.65 12.92
C ARG A 55 -30.55 45.59 11.90
N PRO A 56 -31.42 44.85 11.20
CA PRO A 56 -30.96 43.93 10.18
C PRO A 56 -30.44 44.70 8.97
N SER A 57 -29.16 44.53 8.68
CA SER A 57 -28.55 45.00 7.42
C SER A 57 -29.04 44.11 6.27
N PRO A 58 -29.32 44.68 5.07
CA PRO A 58 -29.77 43.88 3.93
C PRO A 58 -28.66 42.95 3.45
N VAL A 59 -28.94 41.68 3.51
CA VAL A 59 -28.08 40.63 2.95
C VAL A 59 -28.06 40.78 1.43
N LYS A 60 -26.95 41.23 0.87
CA LYS A 60 -26.71 41.16 -0.58
C LYS A 60 -26.77 39.72 -1.02
N PRO A 61 -27.47 39.37 -2.13
CA PRO A 61 -27.50 38.00 -2.62
C PRO A 61 -26.08 37.55 -2.96
N ARG A 62 -25.61 36.51 -2.28
CA ARG A 62 -24.35 35.81 -2.60
C ARG A 62 -24.46 35.32 -4.04
N ARG A 63 -23.71 35.96 -4.93
CA ARG A 63 -23.47 35.51 -6.29
C ARG A 63 -23.05 34.03 -6.20
N ARG A 64 -23.92 33.11 -6.67
CA ARG A 64 -23.61 31.68 -6.85
C ARG A 64 -22.36 31.63 -7.71
N VAL A 65 -21.22 31.36 -7.06
CA VAL A 65 -20.00 30.96 -7.78
C VAL A 65 -20.34 29.60 -8.36
N ARG A 66 -20.60 29.55 -9.68
CA ARG A 66 -20.59 28.30 -10.43
C ARG A 66 -19.23 27.65 -10.15
N PRO A 67 -19.17 26.40 -9.70
CA PRO A 67 -17.90 25.68 -9.73
C PRO A 67 -17.46 25.71 -11.20
N ALA A 68 -16.33 26.34 -11.47
CA ALA A 68 -15.65 26.19 -12.73
C ALA A 68 -15.33 24.68 -12.82
N ALA A 69 -16.11 23.98 -13.61
CA ALA A 69 -15.79 22.63 -14.05
C ALA A 69 -14.55 22.74 -14.93
N GLY A 70 -13.41 22.88 -14.30
CA GLY A 70 -12.12 22.53 -14.87
C GLY A 70 -12.08 21.03 -14.98
N GLN A 71 -12.82 20.48 -15.94
CA GLN A 71 -12.53 19.18 -16.48
C GLN A 71 -11.17 19.32 -17.17
N ALA A 72 -10.09 19.12 -16.40
CA ALA A 72 -8.86 18.66 -16.98
C ALA A 72 -9.26 17.40 -17.74
N SER A 73 -9.27 17.48 -19.07
CA SER A 73 -9.39 16.31 -19.94
C SER A 73 -8.21 15.40 -19.61
N ALA A 74 -8.42 14.53 -18.61
CA ALA A 74 -7.56 13.40 -18.40
C ALA A 74 -7.60 12.63 -19.73
N ARG A 75 -6.47 12.58 -20.43
CA ARG A 75 -6.34 11.69 -21.58
C ARG A 75 -6.84 10.32 -21.11
N PRO A 76 -7.77 9.69 -21.85
CA PRO A 76 -8.23 8.36 -21.48
C PRO A 76 -6.99 7.47 -21.38
N VAL A 77 -6.74 6.93 -20.19
CA VAL A 77 -5.73 5.87 -20.05
C VAL A 77 -6.24 4.72 -20.89
N PRO A 78 -5.48 4.20 -21.87
CA PRO A 78 -5.90 3.07 -22.66
C PRO A 78 -6.31 1.94 -21.70
N VAL A 79 -7.51 1.41 -21.87
CA VAL A 79 -7.93 0.22 -21.11
C VAL A 79 -6.99 -0.92 -21.52
N PRO A 80 -6.19 -1.47 -20.60
CA PRO A 80 -5.25 -2.52 -20.95
C PRO A 80 -5.99 -3.80 -21.29
N ASP A 81 -5.38 -4.65 -22.12
CA ASP A 81 -5.86 -6.00 -22.35
C ASP A 81 -5.94 -6.76 -21.03
N ALA A 82 -6.95 -7.61 -20.92
CA ALA A 82 -7.12 -8.36 -19.70
C ALA A 82 -6.03 -9.42 -19.54
N SER A 83 -5.64 -9.66 -18.27
CA SER A 83 -4.67 -10.68 -17.93
C SER A 83 -5.29 -12.08 -17.90
N ASP A 84 -4.63 -13.03 -18.55
CA ASP A 84 -4.98 -14.46 -18.52
C ASP A 84 -4.18 -15.21 -17.43
N ALA A 85 -3.56 -14.48 -16.50
CA ALA A 85 -2.85 -15.07 -15.39
C ALA A 85 -3.79 -15.86 -14.46
N ALA A 86 -3.46 -17.12 -14.21
CA ALA A 86 -4.25 -18.01 -13.34
C ALA A 86 -3.86 -17.90 -11.86
N THR A 87 -2.80 -17.18 -11.52
CA THR A 87 -2.32 -17.00 -10.15
C THR A 87 -1.87 -15.57 -9.91
N ALA A 88 -1.93 -15.13 -8.65
CA ALA A 88 -1.43 -13.81 -8.25
C ALA A 88 0.07 -13.63 -8.60
N ARG A 89 0.85 -14.69 -8.54
CA ARG A 89 2.27 -14.66 -8.92
C ARG A 89 2.47 -14.39 -10.42
N ALA A 90 1.70 -15.05 -11.28
CA ALA A 90 1.74 -14.80 -12.72
C ALA A 90 1.25 -13.38 -13.05
N TYR A 91 0.18 -12.95 -12.40
CA TYR A 91 -0.37 -11.61 -12.55
C TYR A 91 0.62 -10.48 -12.23
N ARG A 92 1.56 -10.70 -11.30
CA ARG A 92 2.61 -9.70 -10.99
C ARG A 92 3.35 -9.23 -12.23
N GLN A 93 3.66 -10.13 -13.17
CA GLN A 93 4.36 -9.77 -14.40
C GLN A 93 3.52 -8.86 -15.30
N ASP A 94 2.22 -9.14 -15.43
CA ASP A 94 1.32 -8.34 -16.26
C ASP A 94 1.11 -6.95 -15.66
N ALA A 95 0.90 -6.87 -14.35
CA ALA A 95 0.81 -5.61 -13.62
C ALA A 95 2.10 -4.78 -13.72
N ALA A 96 3.27 -5.43 -13.56
CA ALA A 96 4.55 -4.77 -13.68
C ALA A 96 4.81 -4.25 -15.12
N ARG A 97 4.49 -5.05 -16.15
CA ARG A 97 4.59 -4.62 -17.55
C ARG A 97 3.68 -3.43 -17.85
N HIS A 98 2.47 -3.44 -17.28
CA HIS A 98 1.54 -2.32 -17.40
C HIS A 98 2.13 -1.03 -16.82
N LEU A 99 2.66 -1.07 -15.59
CA LEU A 99 3.35 0.07 -14.99
C LEU A 99 4.53 0.56 -15.82
N TYR A 100 5.32 -0.35 -16.37
CA TYR A 100 6.45 -0.01 -17.23
C TYR A 100 6.01 0.67 -18.52
N SER A 101 4.97 0.14 -19.19
CA SER A 101 4.46 0.70 -20.45
C SER A 101 4.01 2.15 -20.34
N LEU A 102 3.43 2.50 -19.19
CA LEU A 102 2.97 3.86 -18.91
C LEU A 102 4.10 4.81 -18.46
N ASN A 103 5.26 4.28 -18.06
CA ASN A 103 6.31 5.05 -17.40
C ASN A 103 7.71 4.84 -18.01
N LEU A 104 7.82 4.57 -19.31
CA LEU A 104 9.08 4.24 -20.00
C LEU A 104 10.21 5.24 -19.73
N GLY A 105 9.89 6.54 -19.61
CA GLY A 105 10.87 7.59 -19.32
C GLY A 105 11.43 7.57 -17.90
N SER A 106 10.70 6.96 -16.96
CA SER A 106 11.04 6.89 -15.54
C SER A 106 11.67 5.56 -15.12
N ILE A 107 11.77 4.61 -16.04
CA ILE A 107 12.41 3.32 -15.77
C ILE A 107 13.93 3.48 -15.78
N TYR A 108 14.60 2.94 -14.78
CA TYR A 108 16.05 2.84 -14.77
C TYR A 108 16.48 1.76 -15.77
N LYS A 109 17.41 2.07 -16.65
CA LYS A 109 17.88 1.15 -17.67
C LYS A 109 19.15 0.45 -17.19
N GLY A 110 19.24 -0.84 -17.39
CA GLY A 110 20.36 -1.66 -16.96
C GLY A 110 20.27 -2.06 -15.49
N ARG A 111 21.33 -2.66 -14.98
CA ARG A 111 21.40 -3.13 -13.60
C ARG A 111 21.42 -1.95 -12.62
N MET A 112 20.72 -2.10 -11.53
CA MET A 112 20.66 -1.07 -10.48
C MET A 112 21.98 -1.05 -9.70
N PRO A 113 22.45 0.14 -9.25
CA PRO A 113 23.63 0.20 -8.38
C PRO A 113 23.33 -0.42 -7.01
N PRO A 114 24.38 -0.86 -6.27
CA PRO A 114 24.21 -1.55 -5.00
C PRO A 114 23.58 -0.68 -3.90
N LEU A 115 23.73 0.65 -4.01
CA LEU A 115 23.13 1.60 -3.08
C LEU A 115 21.92 2.28 -3.71
N LEU A 116 20.75 1.84 -3.33
CA LEU A 116 19.48 2.43 -3.75
C LEU A 116 19.08 3.58 -2.81
N TYR A 117 18.44 4.60 -3.38
CA TYR A 117 17.91 5.72 -2.62
C TYR A 117 16.73 5.30 -1.72
N ALA A 118 15.87 4.42 -2.25
CA ALA A 118 14.79 3.82 -1.49
C ALA A 118 14.45 2.41 -1.99
N VAL A 119 14.03 1.55 -1.05
CA VAL A 119 13.44 0.24 -1.32
C VAL A 119 12.16 0.14 -0.51
N GLY A 120 11.06 -0.16 -1.18
CA GLY A 120 9.77 -0.31 -0.52
C GLY A 120 8.96 -1.48 -1.08
N VAL A 121 8.13 -2.10 -0.24
CA VAL A 121 7.21 -3.16 -0.66
C VAL A 121 5.79 -2.64 -0.54
N LEU A 122 5.10 -2.57 -1.67
CA LEU A 122 3.75 -2.06 -1.78
C LEU A 122 2.76 -3.18 -2.10
N GLN A 123 1.61 -3.13 -1.46
CA GLN A 123 0.45 -3.95 -1.79
C GLN A 123 -0.67 -3.09 -2.35
N VAL A 124 -1.29 -3.56 -3.41
CA VAL A 124 -2.39 -2.89 -4.11
C VAL A 124 -3.54 -3.87 -4.27
N GLN A 125 -4.71 -3.51 -3.77
CA GLN A 125 -5.94 -4.26 -4.04
C GLN A 125 -6.40 -3.94 -5.46
N ILE A 126 -6.57 -4.97 -6.28
CA ILE A 126 -7.05 -4.84 -7.67
C ILE A 126 -8.32 -5.67 -7.80
N ASP A 127 -9.40 -5.04 -8.25
CA ASP A 127 -10.68 -5.72 -8.46
C ASP A 127 -10.72 -6.50 -9.79
N GLY A 128 -11.83 -7.23 -10.02
CA GLY A 128 -12.01 -8.02 -11.25
C GLY A 128 -12.07 -7.19 -12.53
N GLN A 129 -12.24 -5.89 -12.45
CA GLN A 129 -12.20 -4.93 -13.56
C GLN A 129 -10.84 -4.23 -13.69
N GLY A 130 -9.86 -4.60 -12.88
CA GLY A 130 -8.53 -3.99 -12.89
C GLY A 130 -8.44 -2.67 -12.10
N ARG A 131 -9.50 -2.26 -11.37
CA ARG A 131 -9.49 -0.99 -10.66
C ARG A 131 -8.68 -1.07 -9.37
N VAL A 132 -7.97 0.00 -9.11
CA VAL A 132 -7.14 0.15 -7.90
C VAL A 132 -8.03 0.52 -6.70
N GLY A 133 -8.03 -0.36 -5.72
CA GLY A 133 -8.66 -0.14 -4.41
C GLY A 133 -7.68 0.44 -3.39
N THR A 134 -7.52 -0.29 -2.27
CA THR A 134 -6.63 0.09 -1.17
C THR A 134 -5.16 -0.12 -1.53
N ILE A 135 -4.33 0.84 -1.15
CA ILE A 135 -2.87 0.77 -1.26
C ILE A 135 -2.30 0.70 0.15
N ASN A 136 -1.48 -0.32 0.42
CA ASN A 136 -0.85 -0.54 1.72
C ASN A 136 0.65 -0.77 1.56
N TRP A 137 1.44 -0.20 2.48
CA TRP A 137 2.87 -0.45 2.54
C TRP A 137 3.16 -1.64 3.47
N MET A 138 3.70 -2.73 2.93
CA MET A 138 4.29 -3.80 3.75
C MET A 138 5.63 -3.36 4.36
N ARG A 139 6.41 -2.65 3.55
CA ARG A 139 7.67 -2.03 3.96
C ARG A 139 7.74 -0.62 3.36
N ALA A 140 7.56 0.38 4.20
CA ALA A 140 7.60 1.77 3.79
C ALA A 140 9.01 2.34 3.90
N PRO A 141 9.53 3.04 2.87
CA PRO A 141 10.78 3.78 2.97
C PRO A 141 10.55 5.12 3.69
N ASN A 142 10.31 5.08 5.00
CA ASN A 142 9.87 6.23 5.81
C ASN A 142 10.88 7.40 5.83
N HIS A 143 12.13 7.15 5.49
CA HIS A 143 13.18 8.18 5.40
C HIS A 143 13.01 9.08 4.16
N VAL A 144 12.18 8.71 3.20
CA VAL A 144 11.94 9.45 1.95
C VAL A 144 10.45 9.47 1.58
N PRO A 145 9.62 10.20 2.34
CA PRO A 145 8.18 10.22 2.16
C PRO A 145 7.73 10.77 0.80
N GLU A 146 8.57 11.56 0.12
CA GLU A 146 8.33 12.03 -1.24
C GLU A 146 8.34 10.88 -2.26
N VAL A 147 9.19 9.87 -2.07
CA VAL A 147 9.23 8.66 -2.90
C VAL A 147 7.96 7.84 -2.70
N MET A 148 7.51 7.68 -1.44
CA MET A 148 6.25 6.99 -1.15
C MET A 148 5.08 7.62 -1.90
N ARG A 149 4.94 8.95 -1.79
CA ARG A 149 3.88 9.69 -2.52
C ARG A 149 4.03 9.59 -4.04
N ALA A 150 5.26 9.55 -4.56
CA ALA A 150 5.50 9.36 -5.98
C ALA A 150 5.03 7.99 -6.46
N ILE A 151 5.38 6.93 -5.74
CA ILE A 151 4.96 5.55 -6.05
C ILE A 151 3.42 5.42 -6.00
N GLU A 152 2.78 5.94 -4.96
CA GLU A 152 1.32 5.91 -4.85
C GLU A 152 0.62 6.65 -6.02
N ARG A 153 1.18 7.79 -6.46
CA ARG A 153 0.67 8.49 -7.65
C ARG A 153 0.84 7.68 -8.92
N LEU A 154 1.99 7.03 -9.10
CA LEU A 154 2.24 6.16 -10.26
C LEU A 154 1.23 5.02 -10.34
N VAL A 155 0.97 4.36 -9.21
CA VAL A 155 0.00 3.26 -9.12
C VAL A 155 -1.42 3.75 -9.40
N ARG A 156 -1.84 4.87 -8.82
CA ARG A 156 -3.17 5.44 -9.09
C ARG A 156 -3.34 5.95 -10.51
N ALA A 157 -2.27 6.46 -11.13
CA ALA A 157 -2.29 6.92 -12.52
C ALA A 157 -2.33 5.75 -13.51
N ALA A 158 -1.96 4.54 -13.08
CA ALA A 158 -2.01 3.33 -13.87
C ALA A 158 -3.39 2.61 -13.81
N ASP A 159 -4.35 3.16 -13.09
CA ASP A 159 -5.72 2.66 -13.02
C ASP A 159 -6.46 2.91 -14.37
N PRO A 160 -7.07 1.90 -15.01
CA PRO A 160 -7.15 0.50 -14.60
C PRO A 160 -5.92 -0.34 -14.96
N PHE A 161 -5.59 -1.31 -14.13
CA PHE A 161 -4.65 -2.40 -14.42
C PHE A 161 -5.29 -3.45 -15.35
N PRO A 162 -4.50 -4.37 -15.94
CA PRO A 162 -5.04 -5.50 -16.68
C PRO A 162 -6.08 -6.28 -15.85
N PRO A 163 -7.35 -6.36 -16.28
CA PRO A 163 -8.37 -7.09 -15.53
C PRO A 163 -7.99 -8.55 -15.29
N PRO A 164 -7.93 -9.05 -14.04
CA PRO A 164 -7.55 -10.42 -13.73
C PRO A 164 -8.70 -11.40 -13.96
N LYS A 165 -8.99 -11.73 -15.22
CA LYS A 165 -10.18 -12.50 -15.63
C LYS A 165 -10.33 -13.85 -14.92
N LEU A 166 -9.24 -14.58 -14.72
CA LEU A 166 -9.27 -15.93 -14.13
C LEU A 166 -9.28 -15.92 -12.62
N ILE A 167 -8.90 -14.80 -11.99
CA ILE A 167 -8.76 -14.70 -10.53
C ILE A 167 -9.91 -13.89 -9.92
N GLY A 168 -10.50 -12.96 -10.67
CA GLY A 168 -11.63 -12.14 -10.27
C GLY A 168 -11.30 -10.95 -9.38
N GLY A 169 -10.10 -10.87 -8.83
CA GLY A 169 -9.58 -9.81 -7.96
C GLY A 169 -8.49 -10.36 -7.07
N LEU A 170 -7.50 -9.52 -6.72
CA LEU A 170 -6.34 -9.96 -5.98
C LEU A 170 -5.62 -8.81 -5.27
N THR A 171 -4.67 -9.19 -4.40
CA THR A 171 -3.67 -8.26 -3.87
C THR A 171 -2.39 -8.39 -4.71
N TYR A 172 -2.10 -7.36 -5.51
CA TYR A 172 -0.82 -7.22 -6.21
C TYR A 172 0.24 -6.71 -5.22
N THR A 173 1.38 -7.39 -5.16
CA THR A 173 2.49 -7.01 -4.29
C THR A 173 3.78 -6.96 -5.10
N ASP A 174 4.51 -5.84 -5.02
CA ASP A 174 5.82 -5.72 -5.65
C ASP A 174 6.79 -4.88 -4.82
N THR A 175 8.09 -5.08 -5.07
CA THR A 175 9.16 -4.31 -4.47
C THR A 175 9.60 -3.22 -5.44
N TRP A 176 9.58 -1.99 -4.97
CA TRP A 176 10.02 -0.80 -5.70
C TRP A 176 11.46 -0.50 -5.36
N LEU A 177 12.30 -0.51 -6.37
CA LEU A 177 13.72 -0.18 -6.30
C LEU A 177 13.91 1.23 -6.87
N TRP A 178 14.21 2.20 -6.01
CA TRP A 178 14.24 3.62 -6.39
C TRP A 178 15.66 4.17 -6.37
N HIS A 179 16.09 4.71 -7.50
CA HIS A 179 17.40 5.34 -7.65
C HIS A 179 17.35 6.84 -7.34
N LYS A 180 18.47 7.43 -6.91
CA LYS A 180 18.59 8.87 -6.59
C LYS A 180 18.25 9.82 -7.75
N SER A 181 18.28 9.34 -8.98
CA SER A 181 17.87 10.12 -10.16
C SER A 181 16.36 10.25 -10.34
N GLY A 182 15.55 9.66 -9.46
CA GLY A 182 14.09 9.56 -9.59
C GLY A 182 13.62 8.45 -10.53
N LYS A 183 14.52 7.68 -11.10
CA LYS A 183 14.19 6.48 -11.89
C LYS A 183 14.06 5.27 -10.98
N TRP A 184 13.30 4.27 -11.42
CA TRP A 184 12.97 3.11 -10.62
C TRP A 184 12.89 1.82 -11.44
N GLN A 185 12.94 0.71 -10.76
CA GLN A 185 12.57 -0.62 -11.27
C GLN A 185 11.64 -1.31 -10.28
N LEU A 186 10.89 -2.29 -10.78
CA LEU A 186 10.18 -3.26 -9.95
C LEU A 186 10.99 -4.55 -9.87
N ASP A 187 11.04 -5.17 -8.70
CA ASP A 187 11.76 -6.43 -8.49
C ASP A 187 11.29 -7.52 -9.47
N THR A 188 10.00 -7.52 -9.82
CA THR A 188 9.43 -8.47 -10.79
C THR A 188 10.03 -8.38 -12.19
N LEU A 189 10.53 -7.20 -12.61
CA LEU A 189 11.12 -6.96 -13.94
C LEU A 189 12.51 -6.34 -13.85
N THR A 190 13.19 -6.48 -12.72
CA THR A 190 14.54 -5.92 -12.54
C THR A 190 15.56 -6.66 -13.38
N GLU A 191 16.58 -5.92 -13.87
CA GLU A 191 17.76 -6.48 -14.51
C GLU A 191 18.83 -6.90 -13.48
N GLY A 192 18.50 -6.82 -12.19
CA GLY A 192 19.38 -7.13 -11.06
C GLY A 192 20.14 -5.92 -10.54
N GLN A 193 21.08 -6.18 -9.63
CA GLN A 193 21.99 -5.18 -9.05
C GLN A 193 23.45 -5.57 -9.37
N ASP A 194 24.33 -4.58 -9.41
CA ASP A 194 25.78 -4.77 -9.56
C ASP A 194 26.42 -5.21 -8.26
#